data_62205f403d4b6f0b72c98d22f99ca027
#
_entry.id   62205f403d4b6f0b72c98d22f99ca027
#
_cell.length_a   1.000
_cell.length_b   1.000
_cell.length_c   1.000
_cell.angle_alpha   90.00
_cell.angle_beta   90.00
_cell.angle_gamma   90.00
#
_symmetry.space_group_name_H-M   'P 1'
#
loop_
_entity.id
_entity.type
_entity.pdbx_description
1 polymer ?
#
loop_
_entity_poly.entity_id
_entity_poly.type
_entity_poly.pdbx_seq_one_letter_code
_entity_poly.pdbx_strand_id
1 'polypeptide(L)'
;MAEADRALHLAVEARDLVRSFGGRRAVNGVSFALAGGECLAVFGPNGAGKTTLLRILAGLLKPTTGSASIGGVALPGGPEVRAAVGLISHASMLYGALTARENVELAAKLYGVPDPRTAAIRALERMRVADRAETPVRALSRGLQQRVSIARAMVHEPEVVLLDEPFTGLDAAGAAALSDALVELRSHGAALVLVTHNIAEGLSLATRAAIMHGGRFVRVEEREGLDASAYAASYRELVS
;
A
#
# COMPACT_ATOMS: atom_id res chain seq x y z
N MET A 1 3.07 28.48 13.00
CA MET A 1 3.70 27.49 13.92
C MET A 1 3.22 26.08 13.64
N ALA A 2 1.96 25.85 13.27
CA ALA A 2 1.45 24.49 12.99
C ALA A 2 1.92 23.87 11.65
N GLU A 3 2.31 24.64 10.65
CA GLU A 3 2.80 24.15 9.35
C GLU A 3 4.27 23.74 9.37
N ALA A 4 5.09 24.38 10.21
CA ALA A 4 6.49 24.02 10.36
C ALA A 4 6.70 22.72 11.16
N ASP A 5 5.74 22.35 12.01
CA ASP A 5 5.80 21.12 12.83
C ASP A 5 5.32 19.87 12.06
N ARG A 6 4.52 20.05 11.01
CA ARG A 6 4.13 18.98 10.09
C ARG A 6 5.27 18.45 9.21
N ALA A 7 6.32 19.25 9.00
CA ALA A 7 7.48 18.91 8.17
C ALA A 7 8.48 17.94 8.85
N LEU A 8 8.28 17.56 10.11
CA LEU A 8 9.26 16.83 10.89
C LEU A 8 8.93 15.35 11.18
N HIS A 9 7.75 14.86 10.83
CA HIS A 9 7.42 13.44 11.02
C HIS A 9 7.27 12.72 9.68
N LEU A 10 8.39 12.14 9.20
CA LEU A 10 8.36 11.26 8.04
C LEU A 10 7.64 9.95 8.42
N ALA A 11 6.54 9.66 7.73
CA ALA A 11 5.82 8.41 7.89
C ALA A 11 6.62 7.22 7.33
N VAL A 12 7.32 7.45 6.19
CA VAL A 12 8.19 6.46 5.55
C VAL A 12 9.51 7.10 5.18
N GLU A 13 10.63 6.48 5.52
CA GLU A 13 11.94 6.87 5.04
C GLU A 13 12.70 5.65 4.52
N ALA A 14 13.36 5.78 3.37
CA ALA A 14 14.23 4.78 2.77
C ALA A 14 15.53 5.47 2.33
N ARG A 15 16.69 4.91 2.73
CA ARG A 15 18.02 5.44 2.42
C ARG A 15 18.87 4.35 1.81
N ASP A 16 19.25 4.52 0.55
CA ASP A 16 20.15 3.66 -0.24
C ASP A 16 19.81 2.17 -0.12
N LEU A 17 18.51 1.85 -0.17
CA LEU A 17 18.04 0.48 -0.02
C LEU A 17 18.56 -0.41 -1.14
N VAL A 18 19.21 -1.50 -0.73
CA VAL A 18 19.62 -2.58 -1.63
C VAL A 18 19.07 -3.91 -1.13
N ARG A 19 18.52 -4.70 -2.04
CA ARG A 19 18.17 -6.11 -1.79
C ARG A 19 18.65 -6.99 -2.92
N SER A 20 19.49 -7.96 -2.59
CA SER A 20 20.04 -8.93 -3.53
C SER A 20 19.52 -10.34 -3.25
N PHE A 21 19.31 -11.12 -4.31
CA PHE A 21 19.00 -12.54 -4.30
C PHE A 21 19.92 -13.24 -5.29
N GLY A 22 20.75 -14.17 -4.83
CA GLY A 22 21.65 -14.93 -5.71
C GLY A 22 22.50 -14.06 -6.63
N GLY A 23 23.03 -12.93 -6.14
CA GLY A 23 23.84 -11.99 -6.91
C GLY A 23 23.06 -10.95 -7.73
N ARG A 24 21.75 -11.14 -7.97
CA ARG A 24 20.91 -10.17 -8.66
C ARG A 24 20.31 -9.16 -7.68
N ARG A 25 20.48 -7.87 -7.94
CA ARG A 25 19.89 -6.78 -7.13
C ARG A 25 18.46 -6.53 -7.58
N ALA A 26 17.49 -6.92 -6.74
CA ALA A 26 16.07 -6.65 -6.97
C ALA A 26 15.69 -5.21 -6.56
N VAL A 27 16.34 -4.66 -5.53
CA VAL A 27 16.31 -3.23 -5.17
C VAL A 27 17.77 -2.77 -5.14
N ASN A 28 18.09 -1.63 -5.70
CA ASN A 28 19.46 -1.21 -5.98
C ASN A 28 19.67 0.30 -5.77
N GLY A 29 19.80 0.73 -4.52
CA GLY A 29 20.05 2.12 -4.12
C GLY A 29 18.78 2.98 -4.20
N VAL A 30 17.65 2.48 -3.70
CA VAL A 30 16.40 3.25 -3.65
C VAL A 30 16.38 4.12 -2.41
N SER A 31 16.19 5.45 -2.60
CA SER A 31 16.07 6.44 -1.53
C SER A 31 14.83 7.32 -1.78
N PHE A 32 14.01 7.49 -0.75
CA PHE A 32 12.89 8.44 -0.74
C PHE A 32 12.40 8.66 0.69
N ALA A 33 11.61 9.72 0.87
CA ALA A 33 10.90 10.00 2.11
C ALA A 33 9.46 10.41 1.81
N LEU A 34 8.52 10.03 2.67
CA LEU A 34 7.11 10.39 2.61
C LEU A 34 6.66 10.96 3.95
N ALA A 35 6.02 12.10 3.91
CA ALA A 35 5.29 12.63 5.06
C ALA A 35 3.89 12.01 5.15
N GLY A 36 3.24 12.18 6.29
CA GLY A 36 1.82 11.85 6.41
C GLY A 36 0.96 12.64 5.42
N GLY A 37 -0.03 11.96 4.83
CA GLY A 37 -0.89 12.55 3.79
C GLY A 37 -0.32 12.52 2.37
N GLU A 38 0.91 12.05 2.17
CA GLU A 38 1.49 11.87 0.83
C GLU A 38 1.21 10.48 0.24
N CYS A 39 1.22 10.41 -1.09
CA CYS A 39 1.09 9.16 -1.85
C CYS A 39 2.17 9.07 -2.91
N LEU A 40 3.07 8.10 -2.79
CA LEU A 40 4.04 7.75 -3.83
C LEU A 40 3.48 6.63 -4.72
N ALA A 41 3.15 6.95 -5.97
CA ALA A 41 2.85 5.95 -6.97
C ALA A 41 4.14 5.46 -7.64
N VAL A 42 4.38 4.15 -7.61
CA VAL A 42 5.57 3.50 -8.19
C VAL A 42 5.15 2.67 -9.39
N PHE A 43 5.56 3.11 -10.57
CA PHE A 43 5.34 2.42 -11.83
C PHE A 43 6.60 1.65 -12.26
N GLY A 44 6.45 0.64 -13.10
CA GLY A 44 7.58 -0.11 -13.65
C GLY A 44 7.18 -1.47 -14.21
N PRO A 45 8.01 -2.09 -15.06
CA PRO A 45 7.72 -3.39 -15.63
C PRO A 45 7.75 -4.51 -14.59
N ASN A 46 7.29 -5.69 -14.98
CA ASN A 46 7.45 -6.89 -14.17
C ASN A 46 8.93 -7.17 -13.90
N GLY A 47 9.26 -7.50 -12.67
CA GLY A 47 10.65 -7.72 -12.26
C GLY A 47 11.46 -6.45 -11.97
N ALA A 48 10.87 -5.26 -12.03
CA ALA A 48 11.56 -4.00 -11.70
C ALA A 48 11.96 -3.88 -10.22
N GLY A 49 11.39 -4.71 -9.32
CA GLY A 49 11.70 -4.69 -7.89
C GLY A 49 10.61 -4.12 -7.00
N LYS A 50 9.48 -3.69 -7.56
CA LYS A 50 8.38 -2.99 -6.85
C LYS A 50 7.84 -3.77 -5.64
N THR A 51 7.42 -5.02 -5.84
CA THR A 51 6.95 -5.90 -4.75
C THR A 51 8.04 -6.16 -3.71
N THR A 52 9.32 -6.23 -4.12
CA THR A 52 10.45 -6.39 -3.20
C THR A 52 10.60 -5.15 -2.32
N LEU A 53 10.47 -3.95 -2.91
CA LEU A 53 10.48 -2.69 -2.17
C LEU A 53 9.34 -2.66 -1.12
N LEU A 54 8.09 -2.96 -1.53
CA LEU A 54 6.96 -3.02 -0.60
C LEU A 54 7.18 -4.03 0.54
N ARG A 55 7.76 -5.21 0.25
CA ARG A 55 8.07 -6.21 1.30
C ARG A 55 9.12 -5.73 2.29
N ILE A 56 10.09 -4.93 1.85
CA ILE A 56 11.06 -4.29 2.75
C ILE A 56 10.34 -3.29 3.65
N LEU A 57 9.51 -2.41 3.08
CA LEU A 57 8.77 -1.39 3.83
C LEU A 57 7.75 -2.01 4.80
N ALA A 58 7.16 -3.16 4.45
CA ALA A 58 6.28 -3.92 5.34
C ALA A 58 7.03 -4.66 6.47
N GLY A 59 8.36 -4.56 6.56
CA GLY A 59 9.17 -5.31 7.52
C GLY A 59 9.22 -6.83 7.27
N LEU A 60 8.70 -7.30 6.13
CA LEU A 60 8.66 -8.72 5.76
C LEU A 60 9.98 -9.21 5.15
N LEU A 61 10.83 -8.29 4.74
CA LEU A 61 12.10 -8.58 4.08
C LEU A 61 13.19 -7.61 4.56
N LYS A 62 14.29 -8.14 5.10
CA LYS A 62 15.40 -7.31 5.52
C LYS A 62 16.20 -6.82 4.30
N PRO A 63 16.58 -5.54 4.19
CA PRO A 63 17.50 -5.07 3.14
C PRO A 63 18.87 -5.73 3.28
N THR A 64 19.61 -5.83 2.17
CA THR A 64 21.02 -6.29 2.17
C THR A 64 21.93 -5.17 2.67
N THR A 65 21.69 -3.93 2.21
CA THR A 65 22.33 -2.70 2.69
C THR A 65 21.34 -1.55 2.64
N GLY A 66 21.69 -0.43 3.24
CA GLY A 66 20.81 0.72 3.41
C GLY A 66 19.89 0.54 4.60
N SER A 67 18.99 1.50 4.80
CA SER A 67 18.05 1.52 5.92
C SER A 67 16.69 2.02 5.50
N ALA A 68 15.65 1.59 6.22
CA ALA A 68 14.32 2.18 6.11
C ALA A 68 13.69 2.28 7.50
N SER A 69 12.73 3.20 7.65
CA SER A 69 11.96 3.37 8.88
C SER A 69 10.50 3.71 8.55
N ILE A 70 9.61 3.34 9.48
CA ILE A 70 8.19 3.70 9.51
C ILE A 70 7.94 4.45 10.81
N GLY A 71 7.39 5.67 10.73
CA GLY A 71 7.17 6.50 11.91
C GLY A 71 8.44 6.72 12.75
N GLY A 72 9.63 6.76 12.12
CA GLY A 72 10.92 6.84 12.80
C GLY A 72 11.46 5.52 13.36
N VAL A 73 10.68 4.42 13.34
CA VAL A 73 11.12 3.10 13.82
C VAL A 73 11.82 2.35 12.70
N ALA A 74 13.08 1.93 12.96
CA ALA A 74 13.90 1.24 11.95
C ALA A 74 13.33 -0.14 11.58
N LEU A 75 13.34 -0.46 10.28
CA LEU A 75 12.90 -1.75 9.75
C LEU A 75 14.00 -2.84 9.86
N PRO A 76 13.57 -4.10 10.09
CA PRO A 76 12.21 -4.63 9.97
C PRO A 76 11.26 -4.30 11.13
N GLY A 77 11.71 -3.70 12.22
CA GLY A 77 10.91 -3.31 13.37
C GLY A 77 10.20 -4.46 14.09
N GLY A 78 9.45 -4.11 15.12
CA GLY A 78 8.70 -5.02 15.97
C GLY A 78 7.17 -4.99 15.72
N PRO A 79 6.39 -5.30 16.76
CA PRO A 79 4.93 -5.21 16.70
C PRO A 79 4.42 -3.80 16.37
N GLU A 80 5.13 -2.75 16.81
CA GLU A 80 4.83 -1.34 16.59
C GLU A 80 4.80 -0.98 15.10
N VAL A 81 5.79 -1.45 14.32
CA VAL A 81 5.81 -1.25 12.86
C VAL A 81 4.65 -1.98 12.19
N ARG A 82 4.38 -3.22 12.64
CA ARG A 82 3.25 -3.99 12.09
C ARG A 82 1.91 -3.34 12.38
N ALA A 83 1.76 -2.71 13.55
CA ALA A 83 0.55 -1.99 13.92
C ALA A 83 0.37 -0.70 13.10
N ALA A 84 1.46 -0.05 12.67
CA ALA A 84 1.42 1.16 11.86
C ALA A 84 1.19 0.89 10.36
N VAL A 85 1.34 -0.36 9.89
CA VAL A 85 1.34 -0.69 8.45
C VAL A 85 0.14 -1.54 8.05
N GLY A 86 -0.61 -1.07 7.05
CA GLY A 86 -1.56 -1.86 6.28
C GLY A 86 -0.93 -2.35 4.97
N LEU A 87 -0.94 -3.66 4.73
CA LEU A 87 -0.42 -4.24 3.48
C LEU A 87 -1.55 -4.88 2.67
N ILE A 88 -1.76 -4.35 1.47
CA ILE A 88 -2.64 -4.92 0.44
C ILE A 88 -1.74 -5.53 -0.63
N SER A 89 -1.83 -6.84 -0.83
CA SER A 89 -1.02 -7.60 -1.78
C SER A 89 -1.87 -8.56 -2.60
N HIS A 90 -1.29 -9.18 -3.63
CA HIS A 90 -1.96 -10.20 -4.44
C HIS A 90 -2.46 -11.41 -3.62
N ALA A 91 -1.82 -11.73 -2.49
CA ALA A 91 -2.29 -12.76 -1.58
C ALA A 91 -3.36 -12.17 -0.67
N SER A 92 -4.58 -12.69 -0.72
CA SER A 92 -5.71 -12.17 0.07
C SER A 92 -5.49 -12.31 1.58
N MET A 93 -4.64 -13.27 2.02
CA MET A 93 -4.39 -13.60 3.43
C MET A 93 -5.69 -13.85 4.21
N LEU A 94 -6.72 -14.36 3.56
CA LEU A 94 -8.02 -14.67 4.14
C LEU A 94 -8.13 -16.16 4.48
N TYR A 95 -8.78 -16.44 5.58
CA TYR A 95 -9.16 -17.80 5.95
C TYR A 95 -10.47 -18.16 5.26
N GLY A 96 -10.42 -19.05 4.29
CA GLY A 96 -11.57 -19.41 3.45
C GLY A 96 -12.76 -20.03 4.21
N ALA A 97 -12.51 -20.66 5.35
CA ALA A 97 -13.54 -21.25 6.20
C ALA A 97 -14.28 -20.22 7.07
N LEU A 98 -13.64 -19.10 7.36
CA LEU A 98 -14.24 -17.98 8.12
C LEU A 98 -15.12 -17.13 7.21
N THR A 99 -16.12 -16.48 7.78
CA THR A 99 -16.93 -15.46 7.10
C THR A 99 -16.11 -14.21 6.80
N ALA A 100 -16.63 -13.32 5.94
CA ALA A 100 -16.00 -12.03 5.66
C ALA A 100 -15.80 -11.23 6.96
N ARG A 101 -16.85 -11.13 7.80
CA ARG A 101 -16.78 -10.45 9.09
C ARG A 101 -15.74 -11.08 10.02
N GLU A 102 -15.74 -12.39 10.17
CA GLU A 102 -14.80 -13.08 11.07
C GLU A 102 -13.34 -12.88 10.65
N ASN A 103 -13.04 -12.84 9.35
CA ASN A 103 -11.71 -12.52 8.86
C ASN A 103 -11.25 -11.12 9.25
N VAL A 104 -12.12 -10.12 9.09
CA VAL A 104 -11.79 -8.72 9.43
C VAL A 104 -11.77 -8.52 10.94
N GLU A 105 -12.71 -9.13 11.68
CA GLU A 105 -12.76 -9.10 13.16
C GLU A 105 -11.51 -9.75 13.78
N LEU A 106 -11.02 -10.85 13.23
CA LEU A 106 -9.78 -11.49 13.68
C LEU A 106 -8.58 -10.52 13.51
N ALA A 107 -8.49 -9.84 12.38
CA ALA A 107 -7.44 -8.84 12.18
C ALA A 107 -7.58 -7.69 13.19
N ALA A 108 -8.77 -7.15 13.38
CA ALA A 108 -9.04 -6.10 14.36
C ALA A 108 -8.60 -6.51 15.79
N LYS A 109 -8.89 -7.76 16.19
CA LYS A 109 -8.44 -8.32 17.48
C LYS A 109 -6.92 -8.39 17.60
N LEU A 110 -6.24 -8.86 16.52
CA LEU A 110 -4.78 -8.98 16.51
C LEU A 110 -4.07 -7.63 16.57
N TYR A 111 -4.69 -6.58 16.03
CA TYR A 111 -4.20 -5.20 16.11
C TYR A 111 -4.69 -4.45 17.36
N GLY A 112 -5.47 -5.08 18.24
CA GLY A 112 -5.95 -4.45 19.46
C GLY A 112 -7.00 -3.35 19.26
N VAL A 113 -7.71 -3.38 18.13
CA VAL A 113 -8.77 -2.39 17.82
C VAL A 113 -9.90 -2.52 18.83
N PRO A 114 -10.33 -1.41 19.45
CA PRO A 114 -11.53 -1.42 20.32
C PRO A 114 -12.77 -1.85 19.56
N ASP A 115 -13.63 -2.66 20.21
CA ASP A 115 -14.84 -3.22 19.59
C ASP A 115 -14.58 -3.83 18.19
N PRO A 116 -13.82 -4.95 18.11
CA PRO A 116 -13.37 -5.52 16.84
C PRO A 116 -14.52 -5.90 15.90
N ARG A 117 -15.68 -6.27 16.45
CA ARG A 117 -16.85 -6.64 15.66
C ARG A 117 -17.46 -5.43 14.93
N THR A 118 -17.66 -4.34 15.62
CA THR A 118 -18.16 -3.09 15.00
C THR A 118 -17.17 -2.52 14.03
N ALA A 119 -15.86 -2.54 14.35
CA ALA A 119 -14.80 -2.12 13.43
C ALA A 119 -14.79 -2.96 12.15
N ALA A 120 -14.97 -4.29 12.25
CA ALA A 120 -15.05 -5.17 11.10
C ALA A 120 -16.25 -4.84 10.20
N ILE A 121 -17.43 -4.59 10.78
CA ILE A 121 -18.61 -4.24 10.00
C ILE A 121 -18.38 -2.91 9.25
N ARG A 122 -17.87 -1.87 9.92
CA ARG A 122 -17.55 -0.59 9.28
C ARG A 122 -16.53 -0.72 8.15
N ALA A 123 -15.49 -1.54 8.33
CA ALA A 123 -14.51 -1.79 7.29
C ALA A 123 -15.12 -2.49 6.05
N LEU A 124 -16.06 -3.43 6.27
CA LEU A 124 -16.81 -4.08 5.19
C LEU A 124 -17.79 -3.15 4.50
N GLU A 125 -18.43 -2.24 5.24
CA GLU A 125 -19.31 -1.18 4.68
C GLU A 125 -18.52 -0.23 3.78
N ARG A 126 -17.36 0.26 4.22
CA ARG A 126 -16.44 1.09 3.41
C ARG A 126 -16.10 0.40 2.09
N MET A 127 -15.88 -0.91 2.10
CA MET A 127 -15.58 -1.70 0.90
C MET A 127 -16.83 -2.20 0.15
N ARG A 128 -18.03 -1.76 0.56
CA ARG A 128 -19.32 -2.13 -0.08
C ARG A 128 -19.51 -3.64 -0.20
N VAL A 129 -19.20 -4.38 0.88
CA VAL A 129 -19.32 -5.86 0.95
C VAL A 129 -19.98 -6.33 2.25
N ALA A 130 -20.60 -5.42 3.00
CA ALA A 130 -21.24 -5.73 4.27
C ALA A 130 -22.48 -6.66 4.11
N ASP A 131 -23.15 -6.65 2.96
CA ASP A 131 -24.24 -7.58 2.61
C ASP A 131 -23.77 -9.05 2.56
N ARG A 132 -22.48 -9.28 2.50
CA ARG A 132 -21.81 -10.60 2.50
C ARG A 132 -21.06 -10.88 3.80
N ALA A 133 -21.24 -10.08 4.85
CA ALA A 133 -20.49 -10.19 6.10
C ALA A 133 -20.49 -11.59 6.70
N GLU A 134 -21.63 -12.29 6.66
CA GLU A 134 -21.79 -13.64 7.22
C GLU A 134 -21.54 -14.77 6.20
N THR A 135 -21.09 -14.43 4.97
CA THR A 135 -20.76 -15.42 3.94
C THR A 135 -19.33 -15.92 4.14
N PRO A 136 -19.08 -17.25 4.18
CA PRO A 136 -17.72 -17.80 4.19
C PRO A 136 -16.93 -17.32 2.98
N VAL A 137 -15.66 -16.93 3.20
CA VAL A 137 -14.82 -16.32 2.14
C VAL A 137 -14.66 -17.23 0.93
N ARG A 138 -14.57 -18.55 1.12
CA ARG A 138 -14.51 -19.54 0.02
C ARG A 138 -15.72 -19.52 -0.94
N ALA A 139 -16.86 -18.99 -0.48
CA ALA A 139 -18.08 -18.88 -1.29
C ALA A 139 -18.21 -17.51 -2.00
N LEU A 140 -17.29 -16.58 -1.76
CA LEU A 140 -17.25 -15.28 -2.40
C LEU A 140 -16.54 -15.33 -3.76
N SER A 141 -16.96 -14.47 -4.69
CA SER A 141 -16.20 -14.22 -5.92
C SER A 141 -14.82 -13.62 -5.62
N ARG A 142 -13.87 -13.71 -6.56
CA ARG A 142 -12.53 -13.13 -6.41
C ARG A 142 -12.57 -11.63 -6.10
N GLY A 143 -13.44 -10.87 -6.77
CA GLY A 143 -13.58 -9.43 -6.51
C GLY A 143 -14.11 -9.13 -5.10
N LEU A 144 -15.09 -9.91 -4.60
CA LEU A 144 -15.58 -9.79 -3.22
C LEU A 144 -14.50 -10.20 -2.21
N GLN A 145 -13.74 -11.27 -2.47
CA GLN A 145 -12.59 -11.65 -1.63
C GLN A 145 -11.55 -10.54 -1.58
N GLN A 146 -11.26 -9.88 -2.71
CA GLN A 146 -10.35 -8.75 -2.75
C GLN A 146 -10.85 -7.59 -1.88
N ARG A 147 -12.14 -7.23 -1.95
CA ARG A 147 -12.74 -6.20 -1.10
C ARG A 147 -12.63 -6.56 0.40
N VAL A 148 -12.89 -7.81 0.77
CA VAL A 148 -12.71 -8.28 2.16
C VAL A 148 -11.25 -8.22 2.60
N SER A 149 -10.30 -8.58 1.71
CA SER A 149 -8.86 -8.49 1.99
C SER A 149 -8.41 -7.05 2.23
N ILE A 150 -8.95 -6.11 1.47
CA ILE A 150 -8.69 -4.67 1.64
C ILE A 150 -9.28 -4.18 2.97
N ALA A 151 -10.54 -4.52 3.28
CA ALA A 151 -11.17 -4.19 4.56
C ALA A 151 -10.34 -4.71 5.74
N ARG A 152 -9.84 -5.96 5.65
CA ARG A 152 -8.97 -6.57 6.66
C ARG A 152 -7.65 -5.81 6.84
N ALA A 153 -7.03 -5.36 5.75
CA ALA A 153 -5.75 -4.67 5.80
C ALA A 153 -5.83 -3.25 6.37
N MET A 154 -7.03 -2.64 6.35
CA MET A 154 -7.26 -1.26 6.78
C MET A 154 -8.08 -1.14 8.07
N VAL A 155 -8.55 -2.24 8.67
CA VAL A 155 -9.46 -2.23 9.84
C VAL A 155 -8.87 -1.52 11.08
N HIS A 156 -7.55 -1.46 11.18
CA HIS A 156 -6.81 -0.82 12.28
C HIS A 156 -6.37 0.62 11.98
N GLU A 157 -6.85 1.20 10.87
CA GLU A 157 -6.57 2.57 10.43
C GLU A 157 -5.06 2.89 10.42
N PRO A 158 -4.28 2.17 9.58
CA PRO A 158 -2.82 2.25 9.58
C PRO A 158 -2.29 3.64 9.20
N GLU A 159 -1.15 4.04 9.77
CA GLU A 159 -0.43 5.28 9.43
C GLU A 159 0.24 5.20 8.06
N VAL A 160 0.58 3.99 7.60
CA VAL A 160 1.19 3.73 6.30
C VAL A 160 0.44 2.60 5.59
N VAL A 161 -0.01 2.83 4.36
CA VAL A 161 -0.64 1.81 3.53
C VAL A 161 0.26 1.46 2.35
N LEU A 162 0.62 0.20 2.25
CA LEU A 162 1.43 -0.38 1.18
C LEU A 162 0.52 -1.18 0.25
N LEU A 163 0.49 -0.81 -1.03
CA LEU A 163 -0.47 -1.33 -2.00
C LEU A 163 0.27 -1.93 -3.20
N ASP A 164 0.10 -3.25 -3.42
CA ASP A 164 0.66 -3.97 -4.57
C ASP A 164 -0.47 -4.37 -5.53
N GLU A 165 -0.66 -3.61 -6.61
CA GLU A 165 -1.70 -3.77 -7.63
C GLU A 165 -3.13 -3.86 -7.03
N PRO A 166 -3.54 -2.93 -6.17
CA PRO A 166 -4.73 -3.09 -5.33
C PRO A 166 -6.06 -3.08 -6.08
N PHE A 167 -6.09 -2.49 -7.29
CA PHE A 167 -7.28 -2.41 -8.15
C PHE A 167 -7.52 -3.68 -8.98
N THR A 168 -6.50 -4.54 -9.09
CA THR A 168 -6.60 -5.77 -9.87
C THR A 168 -7.68 -6.69 -9.31
N GLY A 169 -8.62 -7.08 -10.17
CA GLY A 169 -9.73 -7.98 -9.81
C GLY A 169 -10.93 -7.28 -9.16
N LEU A 170 -10.89 -5.96 -8.98
CA LEU A 170 -12.05 -5.18 -8.55
C LEU A 170 -12.92 -4.81 -9.75
N ASP A 171 -14.22 -4.80 -9.53
CA ASP A 171 -15.17 -4.16 -10.43
C ASP A 171 -15.20 -2.63 -10.18
N ALA A 172 -15.94 -1.88 -11.00
CA ALA A 172 -15.99 -0.42 -10.89
C ALA A 172 -16.45 0.06 -9.49
N ALA A 173 -17.40 -0.65 -8.86
CA ALA A 173 -17.88 -0.31 -7.53
C ALA A 173 -16.83 -0.57 -6.45
N GLY A 174 -16.06 -1.66 -6.55
CA GLY A 174 -14.96 -1.97 -5.66
C GLY A 174 -13.77 -1.02 -5.83
N ALA A 175 -13.44 -0.66 -7.07
CA ALA A 175 -12.38 0.31 -7.37
C ALA A 175 -12.72 1.70 -6.81
N ALA A 176 -13.96 2.16 -6.97
CA ALA A 176 -14.43 3.41 -6.38
C ALA A 176 -14.37 3.37 -4.84
N ALA A 177 -14.86 2.28 -4.22
CA ALA A 177 -14.82 2.13 -2.76
C ALA A 177 -13.38 2.16 -2.21
N LEU A 178 -12.44 1.50 -2.91
CA LEU A 178 -11.03 1.54 -2.54
C LEU A 178 -10.46 2.96 -2.66
N SER A 179 -10.72 3.64 -3.79
CA SER A 179 -10.25 5.01 -4.00
C SER A 179 -10.77 5.95 -2.92
N ASP A 180 -12.06 5.89 -2.59
CA ASP A 180 -12.68 6.69 -1.54
C ASP A 180 -12.02 6.43 -0.18
N ALA A 181 -11.80 5.16 0.17
CA ALA A 181 -11.16 4.78 1.43
C ALA A 181 -9.69 5.24 1.52
N LEU A 182 -8.92 5.17 0.42
CA LEU A 182 -7.54 5.65 0.38
C LEU A 182 -7.45 7.18 0.48
N VAL A 183 -8.36 7.90 -0.17
CA VAL A 183 -8.45 9.37 -0.05
C VAL A 183 -8.80 9.76 1.39
N GLU A 184 -9.75 9.06 2.03
CA GLU A 184 -10.12 9.29 3.43
C GLU A 184 -8.92 9.06 4.36
N LEU A 185 -8.24 7.91 4.28
CA LEU A 185 -7.06 7.61 5.11
C LEU A 185 -5.97 8.66 4.93
N ARG A 186 -5.69 9.05 3.68
CA ARG A 186 -4.69 10.09 3.38
C ARG A 186 -5.09 11.44 3.98
N SER A 187 -6.37 11.83 3.94
CA SER A 187 -6.86 13.07 4.55
C SER A 187 -6.71 13.08 6.07
N HIS A 188 -6.71 11.91 6.70
CA HIS A 188 -6.43 11.71 8.12
C HIS A 188 -4.93 11.58 8.43
N GLY A 189 -4.07 11.74 7.43
CA GLY A 189 -2.61 11.78 7.61
C GLY A 189 -1.88 10.48 7.28
N ALA A 190 -2.55 9.43 6.78
CA ALA A 190 -1.86 8.22 6.36
C ALA A 190 -0.98 8.46 5.11
N ALA A 191 0.23 7.90 5.10
CA ALA A 191 1.09 7.87 3.92
C ALA A 191 0.82 6.62 3.09
N LEU A 192 0.81 6.76 1.74
CA LEU A 192 0.53 5.68 0.83
C LEU A 192 1.74 5.38 -0.06
N VAL A 193 2.07 4.10 -0.24
CA VAL A 193 2.99 3.63 -1.30
C VAL A 193 2.21 2.69 -2.21
N LEU A 194 1.89 3.17 -3.40
CA LEU A 194 1.07 2.47 -4.38
C LEU A 194 1.93 1.95 -5.53
N VAL A 195 1.99 0.65 -5.67
CA VAL A 195 2.60 -0.02 -6.83
C VAL A 195 1.48 -0.43 -7.78
N THR A 196 1.56 0.03 -9.03
CA THR A 196 0.62 -0.36 -10.09
C THR A 196 1.26 -0.23 -11.47
N HIS A 197 0.71 -0.94 -12.46
CA HIS A 197 1.03 -0.76 -13.87
C HIS A 197 0.01 0.16 -14.57
N ASN A 198 -1.12 0.47 -13.92
CA ASN A 198 -2.11 1.41 -14.45
C ASN A 198 -1.74 2.84 -14.07
N ILE A 199 -1.19 3.58 -15.04
CA ILE A 199 -0.72 4.95 -14.84
C ILE A 199 -1.85 5.89 -14.45
N ALA A 200 -3.02 5.78 -15.09
CA ALA A 200 -4.14 6.67 -14.81
C ALA A 200 -4.65 6.51 -13.36
N GLU A 201 -4.84 5.28 -12.91
CA GLU A 201 -5.25 4.99 -11.52
C GLU A 201 -4.18 5.43 -10.52
N GLY A 202 -2.90 5.12 -10.79
CA GLY A 202 -1.81 5.52 -9.89
C GLY A 202 -1.71 7.04 -9.76
N LEU A 203 -1.75 7.77 -10.87
CA LEU A 203 -1.67 9.23 -10.87
C LEU A 203 -2.90 9.91 -10.24
N SER A 204 -4.07 9.27 -10.23
CA SER A 204 -5.27 9.85 -9.60
C SER A 204 -5.15 9.98 -8.07
N LEU A 205 -4.35 9.11 -7.45
CA LEU A 205 -4.12 9.09 -6.00
C LEU A 205 -2.79 9.72 -5.59
N ALA A 206 -1.83 9.79 -6.50
CA ALA A 206 -0.46 10.20 -6.22
C ALA A 206 -0.33 11.68 -5.81
N THR A 207 0.59 11.97 -4.89
CA THR A 207 1.21 13.29 -4.72
C THR A 207 2.56 13.33 -5.43
N ARG A 208 3.24 12.17 -5.53
CA ARG A 208 4.49 11.97 -6.28
C ARG A 208 4.43 10.68 -7.09
N ALA A 209 5.07 10.68 -8.24
CA ALA A 209 5.17 9.55 -9.15
C ALA A 209 6.62 9.13 -9.36
N ALA A 210 6.90 7.83 -9.28
CA ALA A 210 8.22 7.26 -9.54
C ALA A 210 8.14 6.17 -10.59
N ILE A 211 9.15 6.11 -11.48
CA ILE A 211 9.37 4.98 -12.40
C ILE A 211 10.51 4.14 -11.86
N MET A 212 10.25 2.85 -11.64
CA MET A 212 11.24 1.89 -11.19
C MET A 212 11.64 0.96 -12.31
N HIS A 213 12.94 0.89 -12.61
CA HIS A 213 13.54 -0.01 -13.60
C HIS A 213 14.85 -0.57 -13.06
N GLY A 214 15.12 -1.87 -13.26
CA GLY A 214 16.36 -2.51 -12.82
C GLY A 214 16.67 -2.36 -11.33
N GLY A 215 15.63 -2.28 -10.48
CA GLY A 215 15.75 -2.10 -9.04
C GLY A 215 15.97 -0.66 -8.59
N ARG A 216 15.95 0.34 -9.48
CA ARG A 216 16.23 1.75 -9.18
C ARG A 216 15.04 2.64 -9.53
N PHE A 217 14.89 3.74 -8.85
CA PHE A 217 14.08 4.84 -9.35
C PHE A 217 14.86 5.56 -10.46
N VAL A 218 14.36 5.46 -11.70
CA VAL A 218 14.96 6.14 -12.86
C VAL A 218 14.35 7.52 -13.09
N ARG A 219 13.18 7.78 -12.50
CA ARG A 219 12.48 9.06 -12.53
C ARG A 219 11.63 9.20 -11.27
N VAL A 220 11.62 10.38 -10.66
CA VAL A 220 10.73 10.75 -9.55
C VAL A 220 10.26 12.18 -9.79
N GLU A 221 8.96 12.41 -9.74
CA GLU A 221 8.35 13.72 -10.03
C GLU A 221 7.18 13.99 -9.09
N GLU A 222 6.95 15.26 -8.79
CA GLU A 222 5.72 15.72 -8.14
C GLU A 222 4.54 15.51 -9.10
N ARG A 223 3.37 15.18 -8.55
CA ARG A 223 2.15 14.92 -9.34
C ARG A 223 1.59 16.20 -9.97
N GLU A 224 1.82 17.35 -9.34
CA GLU A 224 1.29 18.63 -9.80
C GLU A 224 1.82 18.93 -11.20
N GLY A 225 0.88 19.25 -12.12
CA GLY A 225 1.23 19.54 -13.52
C GLY A 225 1.53 18.33 -14.41
N LEU A 226 1.54 17.09 -13.89
CA LEU A 226 1.74 15.91 -14.73
C LEU A 226 0.50 15.57 -15.55
N ASP A 227 0.65 15.58 -16.87
CA ASP A 227 -0.33 14.99 -17.80
C ASP A 227 -0.15 13.48 -17.87
N ALA A 228 -1.24 12.72 -17.67
CA ALA A 228 -1.19 11.26 -17.63
C ALA A 228 -0.76 10.64 -18.97
N SER A 229 -1.11 11.25 -20.10
CA SER A 229 -0.76 10.76 -21.44
C SER A 229 0.72 11.00 -21.72
N ALA A 230 1.24 12.19 -21.39
CA ALA A 230 2.66 12.51 -21.51
C ALA A 230 3.52 11.64 -20.58
N TYR A 231 3.05 11.40 -19.35
CA TYR A 231 3.73 10.51 -18.41
C TYR A 231 3.77 9.06 -18.92
N ALA A 232 2.66 8.56 -19.51
CA ALA A 232 2.61 7.24 -20.11
C ALA A 232 3.53 7.10 -21.33
N ALA A 233 3.73 8.15 -22.13
CA ALA A 233 4.70 8.16 -23.23
C ALA A 233 6.14 8.06 -22.69
N SER A 234 6.51 8.92 -21.73
CA SER A 234 7.80 8.86 -21.06
C SER A 234 8.07 7.52 -20.36
N TYR A 235 7.05 6.94 -19.72
CA TYR A 235 7.17 5.61 -19.13
C TYR A 235 7.59 4.55 -20.14
N ARG A 236 6.96 4.54 -21.33
CA ARG A 236 7.28 3.59 -22.41
C ARG A 236 8.72 3.74 -22.90
N GLU A 237 9.21 4.96 -23.03
CA GLU A 237 10.60 5.24 -23.43
C GLU A 237 11.64 4.76 -22.40
N LEU A 238 11.33 4.90 -21.11
CA LEU A 238 12.24 4.56 -20.02
C LEU A 238 12.30 3.06 -19.70
N VAL A 239 11.28 2.28 -20.11
CA VAL A 239 11.18 0.85 -19.75
C VAL A 239 11.26 -0.09 -20.98
N SER A 240 11.35 0.46 -22.20
CA SER A 240 11.67 -0.29 -23.42
C SER A 240 13.17 -0.55 -23.50
#